data_79cabd2fdf594d7af9cd6caad5b65ead
#
_entry.id   79cabd2fdf594d7af9cd6caad5b65ead
#
_cell.length_a   1.000
_cell.length_b   1.000
_cell.length_c   1.000
_cell.angle_alpha   90.00
_cell.angle_beta   90.00
_cell.angle_gamma   90.00
#
_symmetry.space_group_name_H-M   'P 1'
#
loop_
_entity.id
_entity.type
_entity.pdbx_description
1 polymer ?
#
loop_
_entity_poly.entity_id
_entity_poly.type
_entity_poly.pdbx_seq_one_letter_code
_entity_poly.pdbx_strand_id
1 'polypeptide(L)'
;MVDLAKGLQVQDASTGWFDAGIVNGKNKLVPSISFKLKNVSDQKLPVLQVNALFRRVTEKDEWGSGFVTAAGSEGLAPGATTQTLTMKSQLGYTGSDQSRQQMLQHTQFVDAKVELSGKYGSTQWVRLADFPIARQLITK
;
A
#
# COMPACT_ATOMS: atom_id res chain seq x y z
N MET A 1 4.73 22.63 13.09
CA MET A 1 4.85 21.24 12.62
C MET A 1 3.50 20.75 12.11
N VAL A 2 3.49 20.07 10.98
CA VAL A 2 2.23 19.57 10.37
C VAL A 2 1.88 18.23 10.99
N ASP A 3 0.60 18.09 11.40
CA ASP A 3 0.04 16.80 11.75
C ASP A 3 -0.39 16.10 10.45
N LEU A 4 0.33 15.09 10.03
CA LEU A 4 0.07 14.42 8.76
C LEU A 4 -1.31 13.75 8.70
N ALA A 5 -1.88 13.38 9.84
CA ALA A 5 -3.23 12.81 9.85
C ALA A 5 -4.27 13.80 9.31
N LYS A 6 -3.99 15.10 9.42
CA LYS A 6 -4.88 16.16 8.94
C LYS A 6 -4.33 16.87 7.72
N GLY A 7 -3.01 16.96 7.59
CA GLY A 7 -2.36 17.76 6.54
C GLY A 7 -2.03 16.98 5.27
N LEU A 8 -2.23 15.68 5.27
CA LEU A 8 -1.93 14.82 4.13
C LEU A 8 -3.14 13.96 3.81
N GLN A 9 -3.60 14.01 2.57
CA GLN A 9 -4.80 13.29 2.14
C GLN A 9 -4.43 12.17 1.17
N VAL A 10 -4.91 10.95 1.46
CA VAL A 10 -4.77 9.82 0.53
C VAL A 10 -5.88 9.91 -0.50
N GLN A 11 -5.51 9.92 -1.79
CA GLN A 11 -6.43 10.06 -2.89
C GLN A 11 -6.28 8.94 -3.90
N ASP A 12 -7.37 8.63 -4.60
CA ASP A 12 -7.39 7.66 -5.70
C ASP A 12 -6.84 6.29 -5.29
N ALA A 13 -7.17 5.86 -4.08
CA ALA A 13 -6.70 4.58 -3.57
C ALA A 13 -7.36 3.42 -4.32
N SER A 14 -6.55 2.47 -4.76
CA SER A 14 -7.01 1.26 -5.43
C SER A 14 -6.21 0.08 -4.88
N THR A 15 -6.90 -0.98 -4.50
CA THR A 15 -6.26 -2.17 -3.94
C THR A 15 -6.62 -3.40 -4.77
N GLY A 16 -5.81 -4.43 -4.66
CA GLY A 16 -6.06 -5.68 -5.33
C GLY A 16 -4.92 -6.65 -5.10
N TRP A 17 -5.02 -7.81 -5.75
CA TRP A 17 -4.01 -8.85 -5.69
C TRP A 17 -3.20 -8.81 -6.98
N PHE A 18 -1.93 -8.46 -6.85
CA PHE A 18 -1.04 -8.31 -7.99
C PHE A 18 -0.53 -9.68 -8.43
N ASP A 19 -0.56 -9.91 -9.75
CA ASP A 19 -0.01 -11.10 -10.37
C ASP A 19 1.52 -10.99 -10.34
N ALA A 20 2.13 -11.69 -9.38
CA ALA A 20 3.59 -11.70 -9.21
C ALA A 20 4.26 -12.74 -10.11
N GLY A 21 3.52 -13.37 -11.03
CA GLY A 21 4.04 -14.34 -11.97
C GLY A 21 4.07 -15.75 -11.42
N ILE A 22 5.01 -16.53 -11.93
CA ILE A 22 5.18 -17.93 -11.54
C ILE A 22 6.44 -18.04 -10.69
N VAL A 23 6.29 -18.59 -9.49
CA VAL A 23 7.39 -18.80 -8.55
C VAL A 23 7.41 -20.28 -8.18
N ASN A 24 8.52 -20.96 -8.48
CA ASN A 24 8.67 -22.40 -8.25
C ASN A 24 7.54 -23.21 -8.88
N GLY A 25 7.13 -22.84 -10.11
CA GLY A 25 6.07 -23.52 -10.84
C GLY A 25 4.65 -23.22 -10.39
N LYS A 26 4.47 -22.24 -9.47
CA LYS A 26 3.17 -21.90 -8.92
C LYS A 26 2.82 -20.45 -9.23
N ASN A 27 1.55 -20.18 -9.50
CA ASN A 27 1.05 -18.82 -9.62
C ASN A 27 1.13 -18.12 -8.27
N LYS A 28 1.59 -16.86 -8.26
CA LYS A 28 1.73 -16.10 -7.02
C LYS A 28 0.95 -14.80 -7.11
N LEU A 29 0.18 -14.52 -6.05
CA LEU A 29 -0.57 -13.27 -5.87
C LEU A 29 -0.11 -12.59 -4.59
N VAL A 30 0.14 -11.29 -4.66
CA VAL A 30 0.53 -10.50 -3.49
C VAL A 30 -0.44 -9.31 -3.35
N PRO A 31 -0.78 -8.91 -2.12
CA PRO A 31 -1.62 -7.73 -1.93
C PRO A 31 -0.88 -6.47 -2.35
N SER A 32 -1.62 -5.53 -2.93
CA SER A 32 -1.06 -4.33 -3.52
C SER A 32 -2.01 -3.15 -3.32
N ILE A 33 -1.44 -1.95 -3.22
CA ILE A 33 -2.19 -0.71 -3.18
C ILE A 33 -1.52 0.33 -4.06
N SER A 34 -2.34 1.09 -4.79
CA SER A 34 -1.92 2.28 -5.53
C SER A 34 -2.71 3.48 -5.02
N PHE A 35 -2.05 4.62 -4.87
CA PHE A 35 -2.69 5.82 -4.33
C PHE A 35 -1.85 7.04 -4.65
N LYS A 36 -2.44 8.21 -4.41
CA LYS A 36 -1.74 9.50 -4.48
C LYS A 36 -1.85 10.17 -3.12
N LEU A 37 -0.92 11.07 -2.84
CA LEU A 37 -0.94 11.89 -1.62
C LEU A 37 -1.05 13.35 -2.01
N LYS A 38 -1.97 14.06 -1.37
CA LYS A 38 -2.11 15.50 -1.55
C LYS A 38 -1.77 16.21 -0.24
N ASN A 39 -0.91 17.22 -0.34
CA ASN A 39 -0.59 18.06 0.79
C ASN A 39 -1.70 19.13 0.93
N VAL A 40 -2.58 18.95 1.91
CA VAL A 40 -3.67 19.89 2.18
C VAL A 40 -3.33 20.84 3.33
N SER A 41 -2.08 20.81 3.81
CA SER A 41 -1.58 21.77 4.80
C SER A 41 -1.08 23.02 4.11
N ASP A 42 -0.70 24.02 4.91
CA ASP A 42 -0.14 25.28 4.40
C ASP A 42 1.39 25.29 4.41
N GLN A 43 2.03 24.15 4.64
CA GLN A 43 3.48 24.03 4.71
C GLN A 43 3.99 22.96 3.75
N LYS A 44 5.20 23.18 3.23
CA LYS A 44 5.88 22.18 2.41
C LYS A 44 6.29 20.99 3.28
N LEU A 45 6.18 19.77 2.74
CA LEU A 45 6.53 18.53 3.43
C LEU A 45 7.79 17.93 2.79
N PRO A 46 9.00 18.27 3.31
CA PRO A 46 10.24 17.71 2.76
C PRO A 46 10.47 16.30 3.26
N VAL A 47 11.16 15.50 2.44
CA VAL A 47 11.52 14.10 2.75
C VAL A 47 10.29 13.35 3.26
N LEU A 48 9.26 13.32 2.42
CA LEU A 48 7.99 12.66 2.73
C LEU A 48 8.10 11.19 2.42
N GLN A 49 7.92 10.35 3.43
CA GLN A 49 8.07 8.90 3.31
C GLN A 49 6.80 8.20 3.73
N VAL A 50 6.50 7.09 3.08
CA VAL A 50 5.30 6.30 3.35
C VAL A 50 5.68 4.85 3.57
N ASN A 51 5.06 4.26 4.58
CA ASN A 51 5.18 2.84 4.89
C ASN A 51 3.81 2.18 4.73
N ALA A 52 3.78 1.02 4.09
CA ALA A 52 2.58 0.20 3.97
C ALA A 52 2.81 -1.09 4.73
N LEU A 53 1.89 -1.42 5.61
CA LEU A 53 1.94 -2.65 6.39
C LEU A 53 0.75 -3.50 6.00
N PHE A 54 1.03 -4.70 5.47
CA PHE A 54 0.00 -5.63 5.02
C PHE A 54 -0.22 -6.70 6.09
N ARG A 55 -1.49 -6.95 6.43
CA ARG A 55 -1.90 -7.98 7.38
C ARG A 55 -3.03 -8.80 6.80
N ARG A 56 -3.10 -10.07 7.15
CA ARG A 56 -4.32 -10.83 6.92
C ARG A 56 -5.34 -10.41 7.97
N VAL A 57 -6.61 -10.32 7.58
CA VAL A 57 -7.65 -9.74 8.46
C VAL A 57 -7.86 -10.54 9.73
N THR A 58 -7.49 -11.83 9.74
CA THR A 58 -7.63 -12.71 10.89
C THR A 58 -6.41 -12.70 11.82
N GLU A 59 -5.34 -11.98 11.46
CA GLU A 59 -4.06 -12.03 12.18
C GLU A 59 -3.61 -10.64 12.60
N LYS A 60 -2.93 -10.57 13.73
CA LYS A 60 -2.37 -9.31 14.23
C LYS A 60 -0.98 -9.05 13.68
N ASP A 61 -0.26 -10.10 13.33
CA ASP A 61 1.12 -9.98 12.90
C ASP A 61 1.22 -9.41 11.49
N GLU A 62 2.29 -8.70 11.23
CA GLU A 62 2.61 -8.20 9.90
C GLU A 62 2.84 -9.37 8.95
N TRP A 63 2.22 -9.31 7.77
CA TRP A 63 2.43 -10.29 6.72
C TRP A 63 3.46 -9.83 5.72
N GLY A 64 3.43 -8.54 5.37
CA GLY A 64 4.42 -7.95 4.48
C GLY A 64 4.41 -6.45 4.65
N SER A 65 5.41 -5.78 4.08
CA SER A 65 5.50 -4.33 4.17
C SER A 65 6.15 -3.75 2.93
N GLY A 66 5.89 -2.46 2.70
CA GLY A 66 6.51 -1.69 1.65
C GLY A 66 6.89 -0.33 2.18
N PHE A 67 7.85 0.32 1.49
CA PHE A 67 8.36 1.63 1.86
C PHE A 67 8.62 2.41 0.60
N VAL A 68 8.25 3.70 0.58
CA VAL A 68 8.54 4.56 -0.55
C VAL A 68 8.82 5.98 -0.06
N THR A 69 9.72 6.68 -0.75
CA THR A 69 9.91 8.12 -0.58
C THR A 69 9.01 8.83 -1.59
N ALA A 70 7.97 9.48 -1.09
CA ALA A 70 6.98 10.15 -1.93
C ALA A 70 7.50 11.50 -2.43
N ALA A 71 8.34 12.18 -1.66
CA ALA A 71 9.02 13.42 -2.04
C ALA A 71 10.37 13.46 -1.35
N GLY A 72 11.38 13.94 -2.05
CA GLY A 72 12.73 14.09 -1.51
C GLY A 72 12.89 15.41 -0.76
N SER A 73 14.12 15.93 -0.76
CA SER A 73 14.44 17.16 -0.05
C SER A 73 13.70 18.38 -0.61
N GLU A 74 13.29 18.33 -1.88
CA GLU A 74 12.49 19.39 -2.50
C GLU A 74 11.10 19.50 -1.87
N GLY A 75 10.60 18.41 -1.32
CA GLY A 75 9.33 18.38 -0.60
C GLY A 75 8.09 18.40 -1.47
N LEU A 76 6.95 18.15 -0.83
CA LEU A 76 5.64 18.25 -1.46
C LEU A 76 5.02 19.60 -1.07
N ALA A 77 4.85 20.48 -2.05
CA ALA A 77 4.34 21.84 -1.81
C ALA A 77 2.89 21.82 -1.33
N PRO A 78 2.45 22.87 -0.61
CA PRO A 78 1.03 23.00 -0.25
C PRO A 78 0.14 22.93 -1.48
N GLY A 79 -0.91 22.12 -1.42
CA GLY A 79 -1.85 21.93 -2.52
C GLY A 79 -1.38 20.99 -3.60
N ALA A 80 -0.13 20.52 -3.57
CA ALA A 80 0.41 19.63 -4.57
C ALA A 80 0.03 18.18 -4.29
N THR A 81 -0.05 17.39 -5.36
CA THR A 81 -0.36 15.97 -5.31
C THR A 81 0.80 15.18 -5.92
N THR A 82 1.15 14.05 -5.30
CA THR A 82 2.20 13.17 -5.82
C THR A 82 1.76 12.48 -7.09
N GLN A 83 2.71 11.85 -7.78
CA GLN A 83 2.39 10.83 -8.76
C GLN A 83 1.76 9.64 -8.07
N THR A 84 1.19 8.72 -8.86
CA THR A 84 0.65 7.48 -8.30
C THR A 84 1.78 6.67 -7.68
N LEU A 85 1.60 6.30 -6.42
CA LEU A 85 2.52 5.46 -5.67
C LEU A 85 1.94 4.05 -5.63
N THR A 86 2.76 3.04 -5.88
CA THR A 86 2.31 1.65 -5.83
C THR A 86 3.19 0.88 -4.86
N MET A 87 2.56 0.15 -3.94
CA MET A 87 3.25 -0.63 -2.93
C MET A 87 2.68 -2.03 -2.90
N LYS A 88 3.57 -3.03 -2.81
CA LYS A 88 3.20 -4.45 -2.85
C LYS A 88 3.86 -5.18 -1.71
N SER A 89 3.17 -6.17 -1.15
CA SER A 89 3.76 -7.06 -0.16
C SER A 89 4.74 -8.02 -0.84
N GLN A 90 5.78 -8.42 -0.12
CA GLN A 90 6.68 -9.49 -0.57
C GLN A 90 6.05 -10.85 -0.44
N LEU A 91 5.16 -11.02 0.54
CA LEU A 91 4.48 -12.28 0.80
C LEU A 91 3.10 -12.28 0.18
N GLY A 92 2.66 -13.46 -0.24
CA GLY A 92 1.36 -13.63 -0.87
C GLY A 92 0.95 -15.09 -0.88
N TYR A 93 -0.02 -15.40 -1.72
CA TYR A 93 -0.52 -16.76 -1.88
C TYR A 93 0.02 -17.39 -3.15
N THR A 94 0.27 -18.69 -3.10
CA THR A 94 0.68 -19.47 -4.28
C THR A 94 -0.34 -20.59 -4.54
N GLY A 95 -0.56 -20.90 -5.82
CA GLY A 95 -1.45 -21.99 -6.24
C GLY A 95 -0.82 -22.78 -7.36
N SER A 96 -0.68 -24.11 -7.18
CA SER A 96 0.00 -24.95 -8.15
C SER A 96 -0.87 -25.33 -9.34
N ASP A 97 -2.13 -25.69 -9.11
CA ASP A 97 -3.04 -26.14 -10.17
C ASP A 97 -4.26 -25.25 -10.29
N GLN A 98 -4.10 -23.98 -9.93
CA GLN A 98 -5.19 -23.03 -9.94
C GLN A 98 -4.83 -21.82 -10.79
N SER A 99 -5.81 -21.34 -11.56
CA SER A 99 -5.68 -20.03 -12.21
C SER A 99 -5.72 -18.93 -11.12
N ARG A 100 -5.29 -17.73 -11.49
CA ARG A 100 -5.31 -16.60 -10.56
C ARG A 100 -6.72 -16.29 -10.08
N GLN A 101 -7.71 -16.39 -10.98
CA GLN A 101 -9.11 -16.17 -10.60
C GLN A 101 -9.61 -17.24 -9.64
N GLN A 102 -9.22 -18.50 -9.84
CA GLN A 102 -9.60 -19.59 -8.93
C GLN A 102 -9.00 -19.37 -7.54
N MET A 103 -7.77 -18.86 -7.46
CA MET A 103 -7.14 -18.54 -6.18
C MET A 103 -7.95 -17.50 -5.41
N LEU A 104 -8.42 -16.45 -6.09
CA LEU A 104 -9.18 -15.38 -5.45
C LEU A 104 -10.55 -15.85 -4.95
N GLN A 105 -11.10 -16.91 -5.55
CA GLN A 105 -12.41 -17.44 -5.19
C GLN A 105 -12.35 -18.60 -4.21
N HIS A 106 -11.14 -19.02 -3.83
CA HIS A 106 -10.97 -20.17 -2.96
C HIS A 106 -11.49 -19.89 -1.55
N THR A 107 -12.17 -20.86 -0.93
CA THR A 107 -12.79 -20.69 0.40
C THR A 107 -11.78 -20.46 1.52
N GLN A 108 -10.55 -20.96 1.34
CA GLN A 108 -9.48 -20.79 2.31
C GLN A 108 -8.66 -19.52 2.08
N PHE A 109 -9.02 -18.74 1.07
CA PHE A 109 -8.35 -17.47 0.79
C PHE A 109 -8.73 -16.46 1.86
N VAL A 110 -7.75 -16.01 2.64
CA VAL A 110 -7.98 -15.04 3.71
C VAL A 110 -7.72 -13.65 3.17
N ASP A 111 -8.70 -12.77 3.34
CA ASP A 111 -8.55 -11.37 2.92
C ASP A 111 -7.45 -10.69 3.70
N ALA A 112 -6.86 -9.68 3.09
CA ALA A 112 -5.83 -8.85 3.69
C ALA A 112 -6.28 -7.40 3.77
N LYS A 113 -5.57 -6.63 4.56
CA LYS A 113 -5.73 -5.18 4.63
C LYS A 113 -4.35 -4.54 4.62
N VAL A 114 -4.32 -3.25 4.28
CA VAL A 114 -3.10 -2.46 4.30
C VAL A 114 -3.29 -1.25 5.20
N GLU A 115 -2.28 -0.97 6.00
CA GLU A 115 -2.21 0.20 6.88
C GLU A 115 -1.12 1.12 6.36
N LEU A 116 -1.50 2.35 6.00
CA LEU A 116 -0.55 3.34 5.49
C LEU A 116 -0.17 4.29 6.61
N SER A 117 1.12 4.53 6.75
CA SER A 117 1.68 5.52 7.68
C SER A 117 2.66 6.41 6.94
N GLY A 118 2.75 7.66 7.36
CA GLY A 118 3.66 8.61 6.74
C GLY A 118 4.46 9.39 7.76
N LYS A 119 5.58 9.93 7.30
CA LYS A 119 6.36 10.91 8.07
C LYS A 119 7.09 11.82 7.10
N TYR A 120 7.49 12.98 7.57
CA TYR A 120 8.32 13.90 6.80
C TYR A 120 9.48 14.37 7.68
N GLY A 121 10.63 14.60 7.04
CA GLY A 121 11.83 14.99 7.79
C GLY A 121 12.15 13.98 8.88
N SER A 122 12.37 14.48 10.10
CA SER A 122 12.69 13.65 11.26
C SER A 122 11.49 13.45 12.20
N THR A 123 10.27 13.68 11.72
CA THR A 123 9.08 13.49 12.54
C THR A 123 8.75 12.03 12.77
N GLN A 124 7.78 11.78 13.65
CA GLN A 124 7.31 10.42 13.94
C GLN A 124 6.39 9.90 12.85
N TRP A 125 6.30 8.58 12.72
CA TRP A 125 5.32 7.94 11.84
C TRP A 125 3.90 8.21 12.34
N VAL A 126 3.02 8.58 11.41
CA VAL A 126 1.61 8.88 11.70
C VAL A 126 0.73 8.02 10.81
N ARG A 127 -0.28 7.40 11.38
CA ARG A 127 -1.25 6.62 10.61
C ARG A 127 -2.03 7.55 9.66
N LEU A 128 -2.07 7.19 8.38
CA LEU A 128 -2.77 7.97 7.36
C LEU A 128 -4.12 7.37 7.02
N ALA A 129 -4.16 6.06 6.72
CA ALA A 129 -5.38 5.39 6.29
C ALA A 129 -5.20 3.88 6.32
N ASP A 130 -6.33 3.17 6.37
CA ASP A 130 -6.38 1.72 6.25
C ASP A 130 -7.32 1.37 5.11
N PHE A 131 -7.00 0.31 4.36
CA PHE A 131 -7.84 -0.16 3.27
C PHE A 131 -7.91 -1.68 3.26
N PRO A 132 -9.09 -2.26 3.02
CA PRO A 132 -9.15 -3.68 2.69
C PRO A 132 -8.57 -3.90 1.29
N ILE A 133 -7.98 -5.07 1.08
CA ILE A 133 -7.49 -5.44 -0.25
C ILE A 133 -8.64 -6.10 -1.00
N ALA A 134 -9.11 -5.46 -2.05
CA ALA A 134 -10.21 -5.98 -2.86
C ALA A 134 -9.79 -7.29 -3.54
N ARG A 135 -10.73 -8.24 -3.63
CA ARG A 135 -10.49 -9.50 -4.35
C ARG A 135 -10.61 -9.28 -5.85
N GLN A 136 -9.67 -8.52 -6.39
CA GLN A 136 -9.55 -8.30 -7.82
C GLN A 136 -8.11 -8.48 -8.24
N LEU A 137 -7.92 -8.94 -9.47
CA LEU A 137 -6.60 -9.20 -10.02
C LEU A 137 -6.03 -7.90 -10.61
N ILE A 138 -4.78 -7.61 -10.26
CA ILE A 138 -4.03 -6.50 -10.82
C ILE A 138 -2.85 -7.10 -11.57
N THR A 139 -2.72 -6.78 -12.87
CA THR A 139 -1.68 -7.33 -13.72
C THR A 139 -0.56 -6.35 -14.00
N LYS A 140 -0.64 -5.14 -13.43
CA LYS A 140 0.36 -4.14 -13.71
C LYS A 140 0.57 -3.19 -12.56
#